data_e08e69c0ff49b0d06f0f7dfd28079a47
#
_entry.id   e08e69c0ff49b0d06f0f7dfd28079a47
#
_cell.length_a   1.000
_cell.length_b   1.000
_cell.length_c   1.000
_cell.angle_alpha   90.00
_cell.angle_beta   90.00
_cell.angle_gamma   90.00
#
_symmetry.space_group_name_H-M   'P 1'
#
loop_
_entity.id
_entity.type
_entity.pdbx_description
1 polymer ?
#
loop_
_entity_poly.entity_id
_entity_poly.type
_entity_poly.pdbx_seq_one_letter_code
_entity_poly.pdbx_strand_id
1 'polypeptide(L)'
;MVVLLSLAACTDDTEYTAGVWYRRSDFDGVARTDAAGFTIGNIGYLCTGYRGSTKDRLKDCWAYDIEANSWTQCTSMPDAAPARNAATGFAVGTKGYIATGYDATKKDYLNDCWQYDPATNSWKEMASIPDGTDGTNIYGKRYYALSFGIGQYGYLGTGYNDNYQKDFWKFDPSVGDKGEWTAMSGFGGQKRMGGMAFVIDDIAYICGGENNGSDVTDFWCFNP
;
A
#
# COMPACT_ATOMS: atom_id res chain seq x y z
N MET A 1 29.99 -46.74 -48.48
CA MET A 1 30.43 -46.05 -47.26
C MET A 1 29.45 -44.94 -47.01
N VAL A 2 28.47 -45.22 -46.15
CA VAL A 2 27.41 -44.27 -45.81
C VAL A 2 27.86 -43.53 -44.57
N VAL A 3 28.04 -42.21 -44.67
CA VAL A 3 28.37 -41.33 -43.53
C VAL A 3 27.06 -40.93 -42.91
N LEU A 4 26.77 -41.45 -41.73
CA LEU A 4 25.69 -40.95 -40.85
C LEU A 4 26.20 -39.68 -40.18
N LEU A 5 25.63 -38.52 -40.54
CA LEU A 5 25.71 -37.30 -39.75
C LEU A 5 24.74 -37.44 -38.58
N SER A 6 25.25 -37.57 -37.37
CA SER A 6 24.49 -37.39 -36.15
C SER A 6 24.27 -35.90 -35.90
N LEU A 7 23.05 -35.44 -36.09
CA LEU A 7 22.60 -34.14 -35.59
C LEU A 7 22.51 -34.25 -34.06
N ALA A 8 23.49 -33.68 -33.34
CA ALA A 8 23.33 -33.43 -31.92
C ALA A 8 22.31 -32.27 -31.77
N ALA A 9 21.07 -32.60 -31.42
CA ALA A 9 20.14 -31.62 -30.89
C ALA A 9 20.65 -31.24 -29.51
N CYS A 10 21.04 -29.99 -29.34
CA CYS A 10 21.15 -29.41 -28.00
C CYS A 10 19.73 -29.39 -27.40
N THR A 11 19.43 -30.36 -26.56
CA THR A 11 18.34 -30.25 -25.63
C THR A 11 18.83 -29.33 -24.50
N ASP A 12 18.40 -28.06 -24.50
CA ASP A 12 18.43 -27.25 -23.32
C ASP A 12 17.44 -27.90 -22.35
N ASP A 13 17.93 -28.84 -21.54
CA ASP A 13 17.20 -29.34 -20.37
C ASP A 13 17.23 -28.27 -19.27
N THR A 14 16.53 -27.17 -19.50
CA THR A 14 16.09 -26.30 -18.41
C THR A 14 15.02 -27.09 -17.69
N GLU A 15 15.37 -27.75 -16.58
CA GLU A 15 14.39 -28.23 -15.61
C GLU A 15 13.65 -27.02 -15.07
N TYR A 16 12.51 -26.72 -15.67
CA TYR A 16 11.56 -25.80 -15.05
C TYR A 16 11.01 -26.50 -13.81
N THR A 17 11.38 -26.01 -12.64
CA THR A 17 10.68 -26.39 -11.40
C THR A 17 9.24 -25.93 -11.56
N ALA A 18 8.34 -26.85 -11.87
CA ALA A 18 6.92 -26.54 -12.04
C ALA A 18 6.36 -26.06 -10.71
N GLY A 19 6.07 -24.76 -10.60
CA GLY A 19 5.26 -24.23 -9.51
C GLY A 19 3.83 -24.78 -9.61
N VAL A 20 3.21 -25.03 -8.47
CA VAL A 20 1.79 -25.46 -8.42
C VAL A 20 0.92 -24.27 -8.06
N TRP A 21 -0.02 -23.93 -8.96
CA TRP A 21 -0.98 -22.86 -8.75
C TRP A 21 -2.27 -23.43 -8.16
N TYR A 22 -2.69 -22.91 -7.01
CA TYR A 22 -3.97 -23.22 -6.41
C TYR A 22 -4.90 -22.02 -6.52
N ARG A 23 -6.06 -22.20 -7.18
CA ARG A 23 -7.10 -21.17 -7.17
C ARG A 23 -7.67 -21.07 -5.76
N ARG A 24 -7.74 -19.85 -5.26
CA ARG A 24 -8.42 -19.51 -4.01
C ARG A 24 -9.79 -18.93 -4.29
N SER A 25 -10.59 -18.62 -3.26
CA SER A 25 -11.89 -17.97 -3.45
C SER A 25 -11.74 -16.64 -4.19
N ASP A 26 -12.65 -16.38 -5.11
CA ASP A 26 -12.73 -15.09 -5.79
C ASP A 26 -13.12 -14.01 -4.75
N PHE A 27 -12.80 -12.78 -5.05
CA PHE A 27 -13.15 -11.65 -4.19
C PHE A 27 -14.66 -11.40 -4.21
N ASP A 28 -15.32 -11.45 -3.05
CA ASP A 28 -16.78 -11.31 -2.93
C ASP A 28 -17.26 -9.86 -3.03
N GLY A 29 -16.38 -8.89 -2.94
CA GLY A 29 -16.72 -7.48 -3.08
C GLY A 29 -16.75 -6.98 -4.52
N VAL A 30 -16.95 -5.69 -4.68
CA VAL A 30 -16.94 -5.03 -5.99
C VAL A 30 -15.53 -5.05 -6.58
N ALA A 31 -15.39 -5.48 -7.85
CA ALA A 31 -14.13 -5.43 -8.60
C ALA A 31 -13.58 -3.99 -8.65
N ARG A 32 -12.30 -3.83 -8.35
CA ARG A 32 -11.68 -2.53 -8.13
C ARG A 32 -10.21 -2.48 -8.52
N THR A 33 -9.73 -1.28 -8.79
CA THR A 33 -8.31 -0.93 -8.88
C THR A 33 -7.94 0.03 -7.75
N ASP A 34 -6.67 0.31 -7.57
CA ASP A 34 -6.16 1.32 -6.64
C ASP A 34 -6.66 1.16 -5.19
N ALA A 35 -6.91 -0.06 -4.78
CA ALA A 35 -7.27 -0.39 -3.40
C ALA A 35 -6.04 -0.29 -2.49
N ALA A 36 -6.27 0.05 -1.23
CA ALA A 36 -5.26 -0.07 -0.19
C ALA A 36 -5.37 -1.44 0.50
N GLY A 37 -4.23 -2.02 0.87
CA GLY A 37 -4.18 -3.29 1.57
C GLY A 37 -3.16 -3.31 2.69
N PHE A 38 -3.39 -4.18 3.67
CA PHE A 38 -2.47 -4.51 4.75
C PHE A 38 -2.74 -5.93 5.24
N THR A 39 -1.83 -6.48 6.04
CA THR A 39 -1.99 -7.81 6.65
C THR A 39 -1.84 -7.74 8.15
N ILE A 40 -2.64 -8.52 8.89
CA ILE A 40 -2.50 -8.74 10.33
C ILE A 40 -2.57 -10.24 10.57
N GLY A 41 -1.46 -10.83 11.00
CA GLY A 41 -1.36 -12.28 11.12
C GLY A 41 -1.64 -12.98 9.77
N ASN A 42 -2.57 -13.93 9.76
CA ASN A 42 -2.95 -14.68 8.57
C ASN A 42 -4.15 -14.07 7.81
N ILE A 43 -4.54 -12.85 8.15
CA ILE A 43 -5.66 -12.15 7.50
C ILE A 43 -5.14 -11.03 6.61
N GLY A 44 -5.51 -11.07 5.34
CA GLY A 44 -5.28 -9.98 4.39
C GLY A 44 -6.49 -9.02 4.36
N TYR A 45 -6.25 -7.73 4.36
CA TYR A 45 -7.30 -6.71 4.29
C TYR A 45 -7.19 -5.95 2.97
N LEU A 46 -8.34 -5.75 2.31
CA LEU A 46 -8.50 -4.96 1.09
C LEU A 46 -9.56 -3.89 1.33
N CYS A 47 -9.18 -2.64 1.28
CA CYS A 47 -10.05 -1.52 1.59
C CYS A 47 -10.00 -0.46 0.50
N THR A 48 -11.06 0.32 0.35
CA THR A 48 -11.12 1.47 -0.57
C THR A 48 -10.95 1.07 -2.06
N GLY A 49 -10.56 2.00 -2.91
CA GLY A 49 -10.27 1.74 -4.31
C GLY A 49 -11.23 2.41 -5.29
N TYR A 50 -11.05 2.09 -6.55
CA TYR A 50 -11.79 2.66 -7.67
C TYR A 50 -12.56 1.60 -8.46
N ARG A 51 -13.86 1.80 -8.62
CA ARG A 51 -14.73 0.99 -9.47
C ARG A 51 -14.84 1.64 -10.85
N GLY A 52 -14.13 1.08 -11.83
CA GLY A 52 -14.04 1.66 -13.17
C GLY A 52 -15.37 1.74 -13.93
N SER A 53 -16.27 0.77 -13.73
CA SER A 53 -17.55 0.70 -14.46
C SER A 53 -18.53 1.84 -14.13
N THR A 54 -18.50 2.33 -12.89
CA THR A 54 -19.36 3.43 -12.40
C THR A 54 -18.60 4.69 -12.05
N LYS A 55 -17.25 4.63 -12.11
CA LYS A 55 -16.33 5.71 -11.73
C LYS A 55 -16.42 6.12 -10.26
N ASP A 56 -16.88 5.21 -9.41
CA ASP A 56 -17.01 5.45 -7.96
C ASP A 56 -15.69 5.20 -7.22
N ARG A 57 -15.48 5.95 -6.14
CA ARG A 57 -14.50 5.61 -5.10
C ARG A 57 -15.21 4.84 -4.00
N LEU A 58 -14.48 3.94 -3.40
CA LEU A 58 -15.01 3.01 -2.41
C LEU A 58 -14.47 3.34 -1.02
N LYS A 59 -15.21 2.93 0.02
CA LYS A 59 -14.80 3.04 1.42
C LYS A 59 -15.09 1.77 2.22
N ASP A 60 -15.50 0.70 1.53
CA ASP A 60 -15.66 -0.61 2.13
C ASP A 60 -14.31 -1.26 2.45
N CYS A 61 -14.31 -2.19 3.35
CA CYS A 61 -13.16 -2.97 3.75
C CYS A 61 -13.55 -4.45 3.81
N TRP A 62 -12.62 -5.32 3.43
CA TRP A 62 -12.80 -6.76 3.34
C TRP A 62 -11.63 -7.47 3.97
N ALA A 63 -11.89 -8.53 4.69
CA ALA A 63 -10.91 -9.44 5.26
C ALA A 63 -10.90 -10.76 4.48
N TYR A 64 -9.71 -11.21 4.10
CA TYR A 64 -9.49 -12.54 3.53
C TYR A 64 -8.79 -13.43 4.55
N ASP A 65 -9.45 -14.50 4.97
CA ASP A 65 -8.87 -15.52 5.81
C ASP A 65 -8.23 -16.60 4.93
N ILE A 66 -6.90 -16.76 5.07
CA ILE A 66 -6.14 -17.70 4.26
C ILE A 66 -6.47 -19.17 4.61
N GLU A 67 -6.80 -19.45 5.85
CA GLU A 67 -7.13 -20.80 6.31
C GLU A 67 -8.54 -21.20 5.90
N ALA A 68 -9.51 -20.30 6.13
CA ALA A 68 -10.90 -20.52 5.72
C ALA A 68 -11.09 -20.39 4.20
N ASN A 69 -10.13 -19.78 3.50
CA ASN A 69 -10.20 -19.47 2.06
C ASN A 69 -11.48 -18.71 1.69
N SER A 70 -11.79 -17.66 2.45
CA SER A 70 -13.02 -16.89 2.30
C SER A 70 -12.83 -15.42 2.58
N TRP A 71 -13.68 -14.60 1.96
CA TRP A 71 -13.77 -13.17 2.19
C TRP A 71 -14.92 -12.86 3.14
N THR A 72 -14.72 -11.89 4.00
CA THR A 72 -15.75 -11.35 4.90
C THR A 72 -15.72 -9.84 4.82
N GLN A 73 -16.90 -9.24 4.64
CA GLN A 73 -16.99 -7.78 4.65
C GLN A 73 -16.86 -7.26 6.08
N CYS A 74 -15.91 -6.36 6.26
CA CYS A 74 -15.71 -5.62 7.50
C CYS A 74 -16.60 -4.38 7.55
N THR A 75 -16.66 -3.73 8.71
CA THR A 75 -17.26 -2.38 8.81
C THR A 75 -16.55 -1.44 7.83
N SER A 76 -17.32 -0.78 6.99
CA SER A 76 -16.81 0.26 6.08
C SER A 76 -16.24 1.44 6.85
N MET A 77 -15.31 2.19 6.25
CA MET A 77 -14.84 3.45 6.82
C MET A 77 -16.03 4.36 7.12
N PRO A 78 -16.01 5.13 8.23
CA PRO A 78 -17.14 5.93 8.67
C PRO A 78 -17.47 7.08 7.69
N ASP A 79 -18.62 7.72 7.89
CA ASP A 79 -19.06 8.79 6.99
C ASP A 79 -18.14 10.01 6.99
N ALA A 80 -17.43 10.23 8.09
CA ALA A 80 -16.39 11.25 8.17
C ALA A 80 -15.19 11.00 7.26
N ALA A 81 -14.94 9.73 6.92
CA ALA A 81 -13.88 9.35 5.97
C ALA A 81 -14.40 9.39 4.53
N PRO A 82 -13.81 10.19 3.63
CA PRO A 82 -14.19 10.19 2.22
C PRO A 82 -13.96 8.83 1.57
N ALA A 83 -14.83 8.47 0.62
CA ALA A 83 -14.56 7.40 -0.32
C ALA A 83 -13.34 7.78 -1.18
N ARG A 84 -12.39 6.86 -1.36
CA ARG A 84 -11.08 7.17 -1.93
C ARG A 84 -10.48 6.04 -2.75
N ASN A 85 -9.56 6.40 -3.64
CA ASN A 85 -8.66 5.45 -4.30
C ASN A 85 -7.20 5.88 -4.12
N ALA A 86 -6.28 4.99 -4.45
CA ALA A 86 -4.84 5.23 -4.36
C ALA A 86 -4.38 5.70 -2.96
N ALA A 87 -5.12 5.27 -1.93
CA ALA A 87 -4.67 5.32 -0.55
C ALA A 87 -3.58 4.30 -0.32
N THR A 88 -2.83 4.44 0.77
CA THR A 88 -1.87 3.42 1.19
C THR A 88 -2.32 2.77 2.49
N GLY A 89 -1.90 1.50 2.72
CA GLY A 89 -2.25 0.74 3.90
C GLY A 89 -1.03 0.11 4.56
N PHE A 90 -1.01 0.09 5.87
CA PHE A 90 0.02 -0.57 6.67
C PHE A 90 -0.57 -1.14 7.96
N ALA A 91 0.17 -1.99 8.64
CA ALA A 91 -0.22 -2.51 9.95
C ALA A 91 0.85 -2.20 11.00
N VAL A 92 0.40 -1.95 12.24
CA VAL A 92 1.26 -1.84 13.44
C VAL A 92 0.63 -2.70 14.53
N GLY A 93 1.35 -3.70 14.99
CA GLY A 93 0.82 -4.68 15.93
C GLY A 93 -0.42 -5.39 15.39
N THR A 94 -1.54 -5.28 16.09
CA THR A 94 -2.83 -5.90 15.73
C THR A 94 -3.80 -4.92 15.05
N LYS A 95 -3.36 -3.76 14.62
CA LYS A 95 -4.19 -2.72 14.00
C LYS A 95 -3.74 -2.46 12.57
N GLY A 96 -4.72 -2.22 11.69
CA GLY A 96 -4.49 -1.78 10.32
C GLY A 96 -4.71 -0.28 10.19
N TYR A 97 -4.06 0.33 9.23
CA TYR A 97 -4.15 1.76 8.97
C TYR A 97 -4.34 2.02 7.49
N ILE A 98 -5.24 2.93 7.17
CA ILE A 98 -5.45 3.48 5.82
C ILE A 98 -5.17 4.97 5.89
N ALA A 99 -4.28 5.45 5.04
CA ALA A 99 -3.89 6.85 5.02
C ALA A 99 -3.86 7.39 3.59
N THR A 100 -4.08 8.70 3.46
CA THR A 100 -3.94 9.43 2.20
C THR A 100 -4.94 8.98 1.11
N GLY A 101 -4.66 9.26 -0.15
CA GLY A 101 -5.51 8.90 -1.28
C GLY A 101 -6.16 10.11 -1.95
N TYR A 102 -7.08 9.83 -2.87
CA TYR A 102 -7.79 10.85 -3.64
C TYR A 102 -9.32 10.78 -3.43
N ASP A 103 -9.90 11.91 -3.03
CA ASP A 103 -11.35 12.13 -2.94
C ASP A 103 -11.87 12.79 -4.23
N ALA A 104 -12.57 12.01 -5.05
CA ALA A 104 -13.11 12.52 -6.31
C ALA A 104 -14.29 13.49 -6.13
N THR A 105 -14.98 13.46 -5.00
CA THR A 105 -16.11 14.35 -4.71
C THR A 105 -15.62 15.77 -4.50
N LYS A 106 -14.56 15.92 -3.71
CA LYS A 106 -13.91 17.21 -3.47
C LYS A 106 -12.83 17.54 -4.50
N LYS A 107 -12.42 16.57 -5.32
CA LYS A 107 -11.28 16.66 -6.24
C LYS A 107 -10.01 17.08 -5.50
N ASP A 108 -9.76 16.45 -4.35
CA ASP A 108 -8.66 16.82 -3.46
C ASP A 108 -7.87 15.57 -3.03
N TYR A 109 -6.61 15.77 -2.74
CA TYR A 109 -5.76 14.77 -2.11
C TYR A 109 -6.03 14.75 -0.60
N LEU A 110 -5.81 13.61 0.02
CA LEU A 110 -6.06 13.40 1.43
C LEU A 110 -4.74 13.26 2.21
N ASN A 111 -4.76 13.70 3.47
CA ASN A 111 -3.68 13.52 4.44
C ASN A 111 -4.15 12.84 5.72
N ASP A 112 -5.43 12.45 5.79
CA ASP A 112 -6.01 11.79 6.94
C ASP A 112 -5.45 10.36 7.12
N CYS A 113 -5.56 9.86 8.34
CA CYS A 113 -5.19 8.51 8.71
C CYS A 113 -6.30 7.89 9.55
N TRP A 114 -6.63 6.63 9.26
CA TRP A 114 -7.70 5.88 9.92
C TRP A 114 -7.18 4.54 10.39
N GLN A 115 -7.38 4.23 11.66
CA GLN A 115 -7.06 2.95 12.26
C GLN A 115 -8.26 2.01 12.19
N TYR A 116 -8.05 0.79 11.75
CA TYR A 116 -9.00 -0.30 11.83
C TYR A 116 -8.63 -1.25 12.96
N ASP A 117 -9.58 -1.55 13.81
CA ASP A 117 -9.45 -2.56 14.87
C ASP A 117 -10.24 -3.82 14.51
N PRO A 118 -9.57 -4.93 14.13
CA PRO A 118 -10.28 -6.18 13.84
C PRO A 118 -11.02 -6.77 15.03
N ALA A 119 -10.54 -6.57 16.26
CA ALA A 119 -11.15 -7.15 17.45
C ALA A 119 -12.55 -6.55 17.74
N THR A 120 -12.76 -5.30 17.37
CA THR A 120 -14.03 -4.58 17.55
C THR A 120 -14.75 -4.32 16.23
N ASN A 121 -14.13 -4.68 15.10
CA ASN A 121 -14.59 -4.37 13.74
C ASN A 121 -14.99 -2.90 13.59
N SER A 122 -14.11 -1.99 14.02
CA SER A 122 -14.40 -0.57 14.07
C SER A 122 -13.24 0.29 13.59
N TRP A 123 -13.56 1.52 13.20
CA TRP A 123 -12.61 2.52 12.73
C TRP A 123 -12.47 3.66 13.73
N LYS A 124 -11.25 4.17 13.84
CA LYS A 124 -10.91 5.37 14.61
C LYS A 124 -10.10 6.32 13.76
N GLU A 125 -10.46 7.60 13.78
CA GLU A 125 -9.64 8.64 13.16
C GLU A 125 -8.36 8.86 13.96
N MET A 126 -7.24 8.88 13.28
CA MET A 126 -5.91 9.14 13.83
C MET A 126 -5.42 10.53 13.41
N ALA A 127 -4.25 10.94 13.89
CA ALA A 127 -3.64 12.19 13.47
C ALA A 127 -3.41 12.20 11.94
N SER A 128 -3.77 13.29 11.30
CA SER A 128 -3.45 13.52 9.89
C SER A 128 -1.96 13.81 9.72
N ILE A 129 -1.39 13.45 8.57
CA ILE A 129 -0.03 13.87 8.20
C ILE A 129 -0.03 15.40 8.12
N PRO A 130 0.90 16.10 8.80
CA PRO A 130 0.93 17.56 8.80
C PRO A 130 1.06 18.14 7.38
N ASP A 131 0.22 19.13 7.08
CA ASP A 131 0.41 20.00 5.90
C ASP A 131 1.25 21.21 6.34
N GLY A 132 2.27 21.54 5.58
CA GLY A 132 3.09 22.73 5.83
C GLY A 132 2.25 24.01 5.65
N THR A 133 2.14 24.80 6.74
CA THR A 133 1.38 26.05 6.73
C THR A 133 2.27 27.28 6.52
N ASP A 134 3.57 27.09 6.41
CA ASP A 134 4.61 28.13 6.50
C ASP A 134 5.41 28.37 5.22
N GLY A 135 4.90 27.93 4.07
CA GLY A 135 5.62 28.00 2.80
C GLY A 135 6.75 26.97 2.65
N THR A 136 6.90 26.05 3.62
CA THR A 136 7.69 24.85 3.42
C THR A 136 6.95 23.92 2.44
N ASN A 137 7.66 23.29 1.52
CA ASN A 137 7.09 22.32 0.57
C ASN A 137 6.77 20.98 1.25
N ILE A 138 6.20 21.02 2.47
CA ILE A 138 5.75 19.84 3.21
C ILE A 138 4.26 19.69 2.95
N TYR A 139 3.89 18.72 2.16
CA TYR A 139 2.51 18.46 1.83
C TYR A 139 2.10 17.09 2.43
N GLY A 140 1.27 17.08 3.46
CA GLY A 140 0.68 15.86 4.01
C GLY A 140 -0.26 15.19 3.00
N LYS A 141 -1.01 15.99 2.26
CA LYS A 141 -1.97 15.54 1.24
C LYS A 141 -1.27 14.88 0.07
N ARG A 142 -1.66 13.65 -0.28
CA ARG A 142 -1.11 12.90 -1.40
C ARG A 142 -1.92 11.67 -1.77
N TYR A 143 -1.63 11.08 -2.92
CA TYR A 143 -2.09 9.76 -3.31
C TYR A 143 -0.92 8.93 -3.88
N TYR A 144 -1.09 7.63 -4.04
CA TYR A 144 -0.03 6.69 -4.45
C TYR A 144 1.24 6.78 -3.59
N ALA A 145 1.11 7.08 -2.31
CA ALA A 145 2.19 6.99 -1.34
C ALA A 145 2.57 5.53 -1.06
N LEU A 146 3.81 5.30 -0.65
CA LEU A 146 4.27 4.03 -0.12
C LEU A 146 4.17 4.03 1.40
N SER A 147 3.80 2.88 1.98
CA SER A 147 3.78 2.72 3.43
C SER A 147 4.13 1.30 3.85
N PHE A 148 4.59 1.16 5.08
CA PHE A 148 4.89 -0.11 5.72
C PHE A 148 4.91 0.05 7.24
N GLY A 149 4.79 -1.05 7.97
CA GLY A 149 4.98 -1.11 9.43
C GLY A 149 6.26 -1.84 9.79
N ILE A 150 7.01 -1.33 10.77
CA ILE A 150 8.16 -2.00 11.38
C ILE A 150 8.09 -1.80 12.88
N GLY A 151 8.12 -2.90 13.64
CA GLY A 151 8.02 -2.87 15.08
C GLY A 151 6.71 -2.22 15.55
N GLN A 152 6.83 -1.14 16.31
CA GLN A 152 5.66 -0.40 16.83
C GLN A 152 5.31 0.86 16.03
N TYR A 153 5.93 1.07 14.88
CA TYR A 153 5.77 2.28 14.08
C TYR A 153 5.24 2.01 12.67
N GLY A 154 4.44 2.94 12.17
CA GLY A 154 4.11 3.03 10.75
C GLY A 154 5.05 4.00 10.03
N TYR A 155 5.26 3.77 8.75
CA TYR A 155 6.08 4.64 7.91
C TYR A 155 5.32 4.93 6.62
N LEU A 156 5.35 6.17 6.17
CA LEU A 156 4.70 6.62 4.95
C LEU A 156 5.54 7.69 4.26
N GLY A 157 5.66 7.60 2.95
CA GLY A 157 6.38 8.60 2.19
C GLY A 157 6.12 8.50 0.69
N THR A 158 6.79 9.33 -0.08
CA THR A 158 6.62 9.44 -1.53
C THR A 158 5.19 9.83 -1.94
N GLY A 159 4.75 9.53 -3.15
CA GLY A 159 3.41 9.86 -3.63
C GLY A 159 3.37 11.14 -4.47
N TYR A 160 2.16 11.62 -4.76
CA TYR A 160 1.91 12.75 -5.65
C TYR A 160 0.80 13.66 -5.12
N ASN A 161 1.00 14.98 -5.29
CA ASN A 161 0.04 16.03 -4.99
C ASN A 161 0.29 17.24 -5.90
N ASP A 162 0.15 17.08 -7.20
CA ASP A 162 0.62 17.97 -8.25
C ASP A 162 2.17 18.03 -8.37
N ASN A 163 2.88 17.47 -7.40
CA ASN A 163 4.32 17.25 -7.44
C ASN A 163 4.64 15.86 -6.91
N TYR A 164 5.64 15.21 -7.49
CA TYR A 164 6.18 13.96 -6.95
C TYR A 164 6.91 14.23 -5.65
N GLN A 165 6.63 13.41 -4.63
CA GLN A 165 7.17 13.57 -3.29
C GLN A 165 8.35 12.61 -3.04
N LYS A 166 9.20 12.96 -2.08
CA LYS A 166 10.23 12.10 -1.52
C LYS A 166 10.43 12.26 -0.02
N ASP A 167 9.58 13.05 0.64
CA ASP A 167 9.54 13.12 2.08
C ASP A 167 9.10 11.78 2.68
N PHE A 168 9.46 11.54 3.92
CA PHE A 168 9.09 10.35 4.66
C PHE A 168 8.68 10.72 6.09
N TRP A 169 7.70 9.98 6.62
CA TRP A 169 7.09 10.21 7.91
C TRP A 169 7.08 8.92 8.73
N LYS A 170 7.35 9.03 10.01
CA LYS A 170 7.16 7.98 11.01
C LYS A 170 5.89 8.27 11.79
N PHE A 171 5.03 7.28 11.94
CA PHE A 171 3.82 7.32 12.73
C PHE A 171 3.99 6.50 14.01
N ASP A 172 3.79 7.13 15.16
CA ASP A 172 3.72 6.48 16.47
C ASP A 172 2.27 6.44 16.94
N PRO A 173 1.57 5.29 16.89
CA PRO A 173 0.19 5.19 17.32
C PRO A 173 0.00 5.27 18.84
N SER A 174 1.07 5.18 19.62
CA SER A 174 1.01 5.19 21.10
C SER A 174 0.99 6.58 21.72
N VAL A 175 1.28 7.61 20.94
CA VAL A 175 1.33 9.00 21.44
C VAL A 175 -0.07 9.61 21.49
N GLY A 176 -0.51 9.97 22.66
CA GLY A 176 -1.82 10.56 22.89
C GLY A 176 -2.98 9.67 22.42
N ASP A 177 -4.09 10.28 22.04
CA ASP A 177 -5.27 9.53 21.59
C ASP A 177 -5.27 9.21 20.09
N LYS A 178 -4.62 10.04 19.28
CA LYS A 178 -4.62 9.91 17.81
C LYS A 178 -3.29 9.49 17.19
N GLY A 179 -2.26 9.23 18.02
CA GLY A 179 -0.90 9.03 17.52
C GLY A 179 -0.25 10.31 17.02
N GLU A 180 1.00 10.22 16.59
CA GLU A 180 1.78 11.37 16.13
C GLU A 180 2.59 11.03 14.88
N TRP A 181 2.62 11.95 13.93
CA TRP A 181 3.50 11.88 12.76
C TRP A 181 4.74 12.73 12.98
N THR A 182 5.91 12.15 12.80
CA THR A 182 7.21 12.84 12.87
C THR A 182 7.86 12.80 11.49
N ALA A 183 8.26 13.97 10.99
CA ALA A 183 9.01 14.06 9.75
C ALA A 183 10.39 13.39 9.91
N MET A 184 10.78 12.64 8.90
CA MET A 184 12.08 11.97 8.84
C MET A 184 12.99 12.62 7.79
N SER A 185 14.22 12.17 7.71
CA SER A 185 15.05 12.42 6.53
C SER A 185 14.32 11.91 5.29
N GLY A 186 14.30 12.71 4.24
CA GLY A 186 13.64 12.32 3.00
C GLY A 186 14.19 11.03 2.41
N PHE A 187 13.39 10.36 1.60
CA PHE A 187 13.77 9.15 0.88
C PHE A 187 15.07 9.35 0.07
N GLY A 188 15.98 8.41 0.16
CA GLY A 188 17.29 8.50 -0.50
C GLY A 188 17.23 8.44 -2.02
N GLY A 189 16.19 7.82 -2.59
CA GLY A 189 15.99 7.68 -4.03
C GLY A 189 15.33 8.88 -4.69
N GLN A 190 14.88 8.69 -5.92
CA GLN A 190 14.17 9.71 -6.68
C GLN A 190 12.76 9.94 -6.11
N LYS A 191 12.25 11.18 -6.28
CA LYS A 191 10.81 11.46 -6.08
C LYS A 191 9.98 10.48 -6.89
N ARG A 192 8.88 9.98 -6.35
CA ARG A 192 8.03 9.03 -7.05
C ARG A 192 6.60 8.98 -6.54
N MET A 193 5.70 8.48 -7.35
CA MET A 193 4.41 7.96 -6.95
C MET A 193 4.30 6.50 -7.34
N GLY A 194 3.46 5.74 -6.64
CA GLY A 194 3.34 4.30 -6.87
C GLY A 194 4.64 3.55 -6.52
N GLY A 195 4.78 2.36 -7.06
CA GLY A 195 5.88 1.45 -6.71
C GLY A 195 5.44 0.46 -5.63
N MET A 196 6.41 -0.20 -5.03
CA MET A 196 6.20 -1.25 -4.05
C MET A 196 7.05 -1.00 -2.81
N ALA A 197 6.49 -1.27 -1.65
CA ALA A 197 7.22 -1.39 -0.39
C ALA A 197 6.89 -2.74 0.27
N PHE A 198 7.89 -3.41 0.81
CA PHE A 198 7.72 -4.63 1.60
C PHE A 198 8.78 -4.70 2.71
N VAL A 199 8.52 -5.48 3.74
CA VAL A 199 9.40 -5.62 4.91
C VAL A 199 9.85 -7.06 5.04
N ILE A 200 11.15 -7.24 5.24
CA ILE A 200 11.79 -8.52 5.56
C ILE A 200 12.75 -8.27 6.72
N ASP A 201 12.64 -9.03 7.79
CA ASP A 201 13.50 -8.95 8.98
C ASP A 201 13.67 -7.50 9.52
N ASP A 202 12.54 -6.80 9.66
CA ASP A 202 12.46 -5.40 10.13
C ASP A 202 13.22 -4.38 9.25
N ILE A 203 13.56 -4.74 8.04
CA ILE A 203 14.12 -3.85 7.03
C ILE A 203 13.07 -3.64 5.92
N ALA A 204 12.73 -2.39 5.61
CA ALA A 204 11.84 -2.10 4.49
C ALA A 204 12.63 -1.98 3.20
N TYR A 205 12.04 -2.49 2.13
CA TYR A 205 12.56 -2.41 0.76
C TYR A 205 11.58 -1.64 -0.10
N ILE A 206 12.09 -0.72 -0.92
CA ILE A 206 11.30 0.17 -1.77
C ILE A 206 11.84 0.11 -3.19
N CYS A 207 10.96 -0.09 -4.18
CA CYS A 207 11.33 -0.15 -5.59
C CYS A 207 10.20 0.30 -6.52
N GLY A 208 10.57 0.58 -7.76
CA GLY A 208 9.64 0.93 -8.82
C GLY A 208 8.94 2.27 -8.62
N GLY A 209 7.83 2.44 -9.32
CA GLY A 209 7.05 3.67 -9.37
C GLY A 209 7.42 4.55 -10.56
N GLU A 210 6.85 5.73 -10.57
CA GLU A 210 6.95 6.70 -11.67
C GLU A 210 7.41 8.08 -11.15
N ASN A 211 8.24 8.76 -11.93
CA ASN A 211 8.63 10.15 -11.74
C ASN A 211 8.62 10.91 -13.07
N ASN A 212 7.72 11.89 -13.20
CA ASN A 212 7.58 12.72 -14.41
C ASN A 212 7.40 11.90 -15.72
N GLY A 213 6.57 10.84 -15.67
CA GLY A 213 6.27 10.00 -16.82
C GLY A 213 7.38 9.00 -17.17
N SER A 214 8.37 8.83 -16.29
CA SER A 214 9.45 7.84 -16.43
C SER A 214 9.41 6.83 -15.31
N ASP A 215 9.53 5.56 -15.65
CA ASP A 215 9.63 4.49 -14.67
C ASP A 215 10.92 4.59 -13.86
N VAL A 216 10.83 4.31 -12.58
CA VAL A 216 11.96 4.35 -11.65
C VAL A 216 12.46 2.94 -11.40
N THR A 217 13.75 2.71 -11.58
CA THR A 217 14.38 1.37 -11.48
C THR A 217 15.25 1.19 -10.25
N ASP A 218 15.43 2.23 -9.41
CA ASP A 218 16.25 2.12 -8.22
C ASP A 218 15.60 1.24 -7.15
N PHE A 219 16.43 0.61 -6.34
CA PHE A 219 16.03 -0.27 -5.25
C PHE A 219 16.73 0.16 -3.97
N TRP A 220 15.97 0.42 -2.93
CA TRP A 220 16.44 0.97 -1.67
C TRP A 220 16.01 0.11 -0.50
N CYS A 221 16.83 0.05 0.53
CA CYS A 221 16.42 -0.47 1.82
C CYS A 221 16.47 0.64 2.89
N PHE A 222 15.57 0.52 3.87
CA PHE A 222 15.47 1.38 5.04
C PHE A 222 15.55 0.51 6.30
N ASN A 223 16.51 0.84 7.14
CA ASN A 223 16.70 0.25 8.48
C ASN A 223 16.40 1.36 9.49
N PRO A 224 15.32 1.28 10.30
CA PRO A 224 14.90 2.30 11.26
C PRO A 224 15.86 2.50 12.44
#